data_e265e96dc58afc41c2afd0860b6d81f4
#
_entry.id   e265e96dc58afc41c2afd0860b6d81f4
#
_cell.length_a   1.000
_cell.length_b   1.000
_cell.length_c   1.000
_cell.angle_alpha   90.00
_cell.angle_beta   90.00
_cell.angle_gamma   90.00
#
_symmetry.space_group_name_H-M   'P 1'
#
loop_
_entity.id
_entity.type
_entity.pdbx_description
1 polymer ?
#
loop_
_entity_poly.entity_id
_entity_poly.type
_entity_poly.pdbx_seq_one_letter_code
_entity_poly.pdbx_strand_id
1 'polypeptide(L)'
;VARFTQPYTEEAAPYLLERAQARMNADQARNAMLDYDAYYNAVNGKVNDMFYYYREQAALKAKQYQRALDDMAKAIELNPEDLTYRAELAVVNLRVGRYEEALNVLKAALEKDPKYAEAYRLMGIAQLQMKKDKEACASFAKAKELGDPNVDALIEKHCK
;
A
#
# COMPACT_ATOMS: atom_id res chain seq x y z
N VAL A 1 29.73 23.06 -0.79
CA VAL A 1 29.03 22.23 -1.78
C VAL A 1 27.67 22.84 -1.98
N ALA A 2 27.48 23.57 -3.11
CA ALA A 2 26.21 24.20 -3.44
C ALA A 2 25.14 23.10 -3.62
N ARG A 3 24.14 23.04 -2.72
CA ARG A 3 22.94 22.27 -2.95
C ARG A 3 22.20 22.99 -4.07
N PHE A 4 22.14 22.37 -5.23
CA PHE A 4 21.25 22.81 -6.29
C PHE A 4 19.79 22.64 -5.83
N THR A 5 19.24 23.66 -5.24
CA THR A 5 17.81 23.79 -4.94
C THR A 5 17.12 24.52 -6.09
N GLN A 6 17.39 24.12 -7.33
CA GLN A 6 16.56 24.58 -8.43
C GLN A 6 15.32 23.69 -8.47
N PRO A 7 14.11 24.26 -8.46
CA PRO A 7 12.91 23.48 -8.69
C PRO A 7 13.03 22.83 -10.08
N TYR A 8 12.83 21.51 -10.13
CA TYR A 8 12.78 20.81 -11.40
C TYR A 8 11.66 21.41 -12.26
N THR A 9 11.94 21.61 -13.53
CA THR A 9 10.95 22.09 -14.50
C THR A 9 9.99 20.95 -14.86
N GLU A 10 8.79 21.30 -15.38
CA GLU A 10 7.83 20.33 -15.89
C GLU A 10 8.45 19.43 -16.97
N GLU A 11 9.38 19.96 -17.77
CA GLU A 11 10.11 19.20 -18.78
C GLU A 11 11.00 18.09 -18.20
N ALA A 12 11.50 18.26 -16.99
CA ALA A 12 12.31 17.26 -16.31
C ALA A 12 11.44 16.21 -15.56
N ALA A 13 10.13 16.42 -15.45
CA ALA A 13 9.24 15.58 -14.67
C ALA A 13 9.29 14.08 -15.08
N PRO A 14 9.23 13.69 -16.37
CA PRO A 14 9.31 12.28 -16.75
C PRO A 14 10.57 11.59 -16.25
N TYR A 15 11.72 12.25 -16.32
CA TYR A 15 12.98 11.71 -15.82
C TYR A 15 12.95 11.43 -14.31
N LEU A 16 12.24 12.27 -13.53
CA LEU A 16 12.11 12.07 -12.09
C LEU A 16 11.34 10.78 -11.76
N LEU A 17 10.28 10.46 -12.49
CA LEU A 17 9.54 9.21 -12.30
C LEU A 17 10.37 7.98 -12.68
N GLU A 18 11.07 8.03 -13.81
CA GLU A 18 11.97 6.94 -14.23
C GLU A 18 13.08 6.72 -13.20
N ARG A 19 13.68 7.79 -12.69
CA ARG A 19 14.70 7.71 -11.65
C ARG A 19 14.16 7.19 -10.33
N ALA A 20 12.95 7.61 -9.93
CA ALA A 20 12.28 7.08 -8.74
C ALA A 20 12.10 5.57 -8.85
N GLN A 21 11.60 5.07 -9.99
CA GLN A 21 11.42 3.65 -10.22
C GLN A 21 12.74 2.88 -10.22
N ALA A 22 13.79 3.41 -10.86
CA ALA A 22 15.12 2.83 -10.82
C ALA A 22 15.67 2.75 -9.38
N ARG A 23 15.44 3.78 -8.57
CA ARG A 23 15.82 3.81 -7.15
C ARG A 23 15.03 2.80 -6.31
N MET A 24 13.75 2.60 -6.61
CA MET A 24 12.96 1.54 -5.97
C MET A 24 13.52 0.15 -6.27
N ASN A 25 13.90 -0.11 -7.51
CA ASN A 25 14.51 -1.38 -7.92
C ASN A 25 15.91 -1.58 -7.30
N ALA A 26 16.62 -0.50 -7.02
CA ALA A 26 17.93 -0.52 -6.34
C ALA A 26 17.83 -0.48 -4.80
N ASP A 27 16.63 -0.68 -4.24
CA ASP A 27 16.33 -0.61 -2.79
C ASP A 27 16.69 0.74 -2.12
N GLN A 28 16.61 1.82 -2.89
CA GLN A 28 16.88 3.19 -2.45
C GLN A 28 15.57 3.97 -2.20
N ALA A 29 14.68 3.42 -1.41
CA ALA A 29 13.32 3.94 -1.22
C ALA A 29 13.28 5.41 -0.74
N ARG A 30 14.21 5.82 0.15
CA ARG A 30 14.27 7.22 0.61
C ARG A 30 14.63 8.19 -0.53
N ASN A 31 15.53 7.79 -1.41
CA ASN A 31 15.89 8.60 -2.56
C ASN A 31 14.78 8.61 -3.61
N ALA A 32 14.05 7.50 -3.78
CA ALA A 32 12.85 7.45 -4.61
C ALA A 32 11.79 8.42 -4.12
N MET A 33 11.55 8.51 -2.80
CA MET A 33 10.63 9.48 -2.23
C MET A 33 10.98 10.93 -2.58
N LEU A 34 12.27 11.28 -2.58
CA LEU A 34 12.72 12.63 -2.98
C LEU A 34 12.39 12.91 -4.44
N ASP A 35 12.51 11.91 -5.32
CA ASP A 35 12.17 12.06 -6.73
C ASP A 35 10.65 12.17 -6.95
N TYR A 36 9.84 11.39 -6.24
CA TYR A 36 8.37 11.53 -6.29
C TYR A 36 7.93 12.90 -5.78
N ASP A 37 8.54 13.43 -4.73
CA ASP A 37 8.23 14.78 -4.22
C ASP A 37 8.64 15.86 -5.22
N ALA A 38 9.81 15.72 -5.83
CA ALA A 38 10.28 16.63 -6.87
C ALA A 38 9.35 16.60 -8.10
N TYR A 39 8.90 15.41 -8.52
CA TYR A 39 7.91 15.26 -9.58
C TYR A 39 6.59 15.97 -9.25
N TYR A 40 6.04 15.68 -8.05
CA TYR A 40 4.80 16.30 -7.61
C TYR A 40 4.85 17.82 -7.66
N ASN A 41 5.96 18.40 -7.22
CA ASN A 41 6.18 19.85 -7.24
C ASN A 41 6.34 20.37 -8.69
N ALA A 42 7.08 19.65 -9.55
CA ALA A 42 7.31 20.05 -10.94
C ALA A 42 6.00 20.11 -11.75
N VAL A 43 5.05 19.24 -11.46
CA VAL A 43 3.72 19.21 -12.12
C VAL A 43 2.63 19.96 -11.35
N ASN A 44 2.99 20.74 -10.32
CA ASN A 44 2.08 21.50 -9.47
C ASN A 44 0.95 20.63 -8.87
N GLY A 45 1.28 19.41 -8.44
CA GLY A 45 0.34 18.47 -7.84
C GLY A 45 -0.68 17.86 -8.80
N LYS A 46 -0.54 18.07 -10.11
CA LYS A 46 -1.43 17.47 -11.14
C LYS A 46 -1.04 16.01 -11.38
N VAL A 47 -1.50 15.14 -10.48
CA VAL A 47 -1.18 13.71 -10.50
C VAL A 47 -2.47 12.88 -10.43
N ASN A 48 -2.38 11.62 -10.88
CA ASN A 48 -3.48 10.65 -10.79
C ASN A 48 -3.35 9.73 -9.56
N ASP A 49 -4.31 8.84 -9.39
CA ASP A 49 -4.35 7.84 -8.32
C ASP A 49 -3.11 6.93 -8.31
N MET A 50 -2.65 6.49 -9.50
CA MET A 50 -1.47 5.62 -9.60
C MET A 50 -0.19 6.29 -9.10
N PHE A 51 -0.04 7.61 -9.23
CA PHE A 51 1.10 8.33 -8.65
C PHE A 51 1.16 8.12 -7.14
N TYR A 52 0.04 8.28 -6.45
CA TYR A 52 -0.04 8.08 -5.01
C TYR A 52 0.26 6.64 -4.62
N TYR A 53 -0.22 5.67 -5.40
CA TYR A 53 0.09 4.25 -5.21
C TYR A 53 1.60 3.97 -5.29
N TYR A 54 2.29 4.46 -6.32
CA TYR A 54 3.73 4.23 -6.45
C TYR A 54 4.54 4.98 -5.38
N ARG A 55 4.13 6.18 -5.00
CA ARG A 55 4.80 6.91 -3.92
C ARG A 55 4.58 6.25 -2.57
N GLU A 56 3.42 5.70 -2.33
CA GLU A 56 3.13 4.88 -1.14
C GLU A 56 4.09 3.70 -1.02
N GLN A 57 4.34 2.95 -2.09
CA GLN A 57 5.28 1.83 -2.08
C GLN A 57 6.69 2.28 -1.62
N ALA A 58 7.14 3.43 -2.07
CA ALA A 58 8.41 4.00 -1.64
C ALA A 58 8.34 4.45 -0.17
N ALA A 59 7.25 5.10 0.24
CA ALA A 59 7.05 5.53 1.62
C ALA A 59 7.03 4.35 2.60
N LEU A 60 6.34 3.26 2.24
CA LEU A 60 6.26 2.04 3.04
C LEU A 60 7.66 1.40 3.22
N LYS A 61 8.43 1.24 2.13
CA LYS A 61 9.80 0.75 2.19
C LYS A 61 10.73 1.68 2.98
N ALA A 62 10.55 2.99 2.85
CA ALA A 62 11.30 3.99 3.62
C ALA A 62 10.85 4.12 5.08
N LYS A 63 9.83 3.33 5.51
CA LYS A 63 9.19 3.38 6.83
C LYS A 63 8.58 4.75 7.16
N GLN A 64 8.16 5.50 6.14
CA GLN A 64 7.44 6.76 6.28
C GLN A 64 5.92 6.49 6.30
N TYR A 65 5.46 5.77 7.32
CA TYR A 65 4.12 5.18 7.37
C TYR A 65 2.98 6.21 7.29
N GLN A 66 3.14 7.38 7.91
CA GLN A 66 2.09 8.41 7.82
C GLN A 66 1.91 8.90 6.39
N ARG A 67 3.00 9.11 5.64
CA ARG A 67 2.93 9.48 4.23
C ARG A 67 2.28 8.38 3.38
N ALA A 68 2.60 7.12 3.67
CA ALA A 68 1.96 5.99 3.01
C ALA A 68 0.45 5.97 3.25
N LEU A 69 -0.01 6.21 4.48
CA LEU A 69 -1.45 6.32 4.81
C LEU A 69 -2.12 7.47 4.05
N ASP A 70 -1.47 8.64 4.02
CA ASP A 70 -2.01 9.83 3.34
C ASP A 70 -2.11 9.61 1.82
N ASP A 71 -1.11 8.97 1.22
CA ASP A 71 -1.10 8.65 -0.20
C ASP A 71 -2.20 7.64 -0.58
N MET A 72 -2.41 6.60 0.23
CA MET A 72 -3.50 5.65 -0.03
C MET A 72 -4.88 6.28 0.14
N ALA A 73 -5.04 7.16 1.12
CA ALA A 73 -6.29 7.93 1.26
C ALA A 73 -6.58 8.76 -0.01
N LYS A 74 -5.56 9.40 -0.58
CA LYS A 74 -5.69 10.16 -1.84
C LYS A 74 -5.97 9.27 -3.05
N ALA A 75 -5.31 8.12 -3.16
CA ALA A 75 -5.58 7.16 -4.24
C ALA A 75 -7.04 6.66 -4.18
N ILE A 76 -7.55 6.33 -2.99
CA ILE A 76 -8.95 5.90 -2.80
C ILE A 76 -9.94 7.04 -3.10
N GLU A 77 -9.62 8.29 -2.75
CA GLU A 77 -10.45 9.46 -3.07
C GLU A 77 -10.59 9.63 -4.59
N LEU A 78 -9.48 9.46 -5.34
CA LEU A 78 -9.45 9.62 -6.79
C LEU A 78 -10.06 8.44 -7.54
N ASN A 79 -9.90 7.23 -7.03
CA ASN A 79 -10.41 6.01 -7.64
C ASN A 79 -10.96 5.04 -6.56
N PRO A 80 -12.18 5.27 -6.08
CA PRO A 80 -12.76 4.48 -4.98
C PRO A 80 -13.13 3.05 -5.38
N GLU A 81 -13.17 2.75 -6.67
CA GLU A 81 -13.53 1.43 -7.18
C GLU A 81 -12.34 0.46 -7.26
N ASP A 82 -11.11 0.97 -7.27
CA ASP A 82 -9.92 0.11 -7.22
C ASP A 82 -9.68 -0.39 -5.78
N LEU A 83 -10.01 -1.65 -5.55
CA LEU A 83 -9.88 -2.29 -4.24
C LEU A 83 -8.43 -2.52 -3.82
N THR A 84 -7.48 -2.47 -4.77
CA THR A 84 -6.05 -2.57 -4.49
C THR A 84 -5.62 -1.49 -3.49
N TYR A 85 -6.11 -0.27 -3.64
CA TYR A 85 -5.76 0.83 -2.73
C TYR A 85 -6.27 0.62 -1.30
N ARG A 86 -7.42 -0.06 -1.14
CA ARG A 86 -7.92 -0.44 0.19
C ARG A 86 -7.08 -1.55 0.81
N ALA A 87 -6.65 -2.52 0.00
CA ALA A 87 -5.74 -3.57 0.46
C ALA A 87 -4.40 -2.98 0.90
N GLU A 88 -3.81 -2.08 0.12
CA GLU A 88 -2.56 -1.41 0.49
C GLU A 88 -2.72 -0.52 1.74
N LEU A 89 -3.83 0.22 1.87
CA LEU A 89 -4.13 0.95 3.10
C LEU A 89 -4.18 0.02 4.32
N ALA A 90 -4.79 -1.16 4.16
CA ALA A 90 -4.80 -2.17 5.22
C ALA A 90 -3.39 -2.69 5.52
N VAL A 91 -2.54 -2.93 4.51
CA VAL A 91 -1.14 -3.33 4.70
C VAL A 91 -0.38 -2.28 5.50
N VAL A 92 -0.52 -0.99 5.19
CA VAL A 92 0.14 0.08 5.96
C VAL A 92 -0.37 0.09 7.41
N ASN A 93 -1.68 -0.03 7.63
CA ASN A 93 -2.26 -0.10 8.97
C ASN A 93 -1.73 -1.31 9.77
N LEU A 94 -1.58 -2.49 9.13
CA LEU A 94 -0.95 -3.66 9.73
C LEU A 94 0.50 -3.36 10.15
N ARG A 95 1.27 -2.67 9.33
CA ARG A 95 2.67 -2.31 9.61
C ARG A 95 2.84 -1.38 10.81
N VAL A 96 1.86 -0.52 11.06
CA VAL A 96 1.88 0.41 12.22
C VAL A 96 1.12 -0.13 13.43
N GLY A 97 0.59 -1.35 13.37
CA GLY A 97 -0.13 -1.98 14.48
C GLY A 97 -1.56 -1.50 14.66
N ARG A 98 -2.14 -0.83 13.68
CA ARG A 98 -3.55 -0.38 13.66
C ARG A 98 -4.46 -1.48 13.10
N TYR A 99 -4.57 -2.58 13.83
CA TYR A 99 -5.23 -3.78 13.33
C TYR A 99 -6.74 -3.63 13.14
N GLU A 100 -7.42 -2.90 14.02
CA GLU A 100 -8.86 -2.64 13.89
C GLU A 100 -9.15 -1.74 12.67
N GLU A 101 -8.32 -0.73 12.42
CA GLU A 101 -8.44 0.12 11.23
C GLU A 101 -8.22 -0.69 9.95
N ALA A 102 -7.24 -1.61 9.96
CA ALA A 102 -7.04 -2.52 8.84
C ALA A 102 -8.28 -3.37 8.58
N LEU A 103 -8.88 -3.97 9.62
CA LEU A 103 -10.10 -4.75 9.51
C LEU A 103 -11.27 -3.93 8.95
N ASN A 104 -11.44 -2.69 9.39
CA ASN A 104 -12.52 -1.81 8.90
C ASN A 104 -12.37 -1.49 7.42
N VAL A 105 -11.15 -1.18 6.97
CA VAL A 105 -10.85 -0.92 5.55
C VAL A 105 -11.12 -2.16 4.69
N LEU A 106 -10.73 -3.35 5.16
CA LEU A 106 -10.94 -4.61 4.45
C LEU A 106 -12.42 -5.01 4.39
N LYS A 107 -13.18 -4.80 5.47
CA LYS A 107 -14.64 -5.01 5.45
C LYS A 107 -15.31 -4.11 4.41
N ALA A 108 -14.93 -2.83 4.33
CA ALA A 108 -15.45 -1.92 3.31
C ALA A 108 -15.07 -2.36 1.88
N ALA A 109 -13.90 -2.99 1.68
CA ALA A 109 -13.55 -3.60 0.39
C ALA A 109 -14.46 -4.79 0.07
N LEU A 110 -14.75 -5.64 1.05
CA LEU A 110 -15.61 -6.82 0.89
C LEU A 110 -17.11 -6.47 0.72
N GLU A 111 -17.56 -5.30 1.16
CA GLU A 111 -18.89 -4.79 0.84
C GLU A 111 -19.03 -4.49 -0.66
N LYS A 112 -17.95 -4.04 -1.31
CA LYS A 112 -17.90 -3.80 -2.76
C LYS A 112 -17.71 -5.09 -3.55
N ASP A 113 -16.77 -5.95 -3.14
CA ASP A 113 -16.54 -7.26 -3.74
C ASP A 113 -16.39 -8.34 -2.66
N PRO A 114 -17.46 -9.10 -2.37
CA PRO A 114 -17.42 -10.21 -1.40
C PRO A 114 -16.48 -11.36 -1.76
N LYS A 115 -15.96 -11.38 -3.00
CA LYS A 115 -15.02 -12.41 -3.48
C LYS A 115 -13.57 -11.93 -3.54
N TYR A 116 -13.27 -10.75 -3.01
CA TYR A 116 -11.92 -10.23 -2.98
C TYR A 116 -11.03 -11.05 -2.02
N ALA A 117 -10.40 -12.10 -2.56
CA ALA A 117 -9.66 -13.12 -1.79
C ALA A 117 -8.54 -12.52 -0.93
N GLU A 118 -7.80 -11.54 -1.46
CA GLU A 118 -6.71 -10.88 -0.73
C GLU A 118 -7.20 -10.18 0.54
N ALA A 119 -8.39 -9.59 0.53
CA ALA A 119 -8.95 -8.96 1.72
C ALA A 119 -9.13 -9.97 2.87
N TYR A 120 -9.59 -11.18 2.59
CA TYR A 120 -9.70 -12.23 3.60
C TYR A 120 -8.32 -12.66 4.14
N ARG A 121 -7.31 -12.77 3.28
CA ARG A 121 -5.94 -13.08 3.72
C ARG A 121 -5.40 -12.00 4.66
N LEU A 122 -5.56 -10.72 4.29
CA LEU A 122 -5.11 -9.59 5.12
C LEU A 122 -5.91 -9.49 6.43
N MET A 123 -7.22 -9.79 6.42
CA MET A 123 -8.03 -9.90 7.64
C MET A 123 -7.48 -10.97 8.58
N GLY A 124 -7.16 -12.14 8.06
CA GLY A 124 -6.54 -13.21 8.85
C GLY A 124 -5.23 -12.78 9.49
N ILE A 125 -4.38 -12.04 8.77
CA ILE A 125 -3.14 -11.49 9.32
C ILE A 125 -3.43 -10.51 10.47
N ALA A 126 -4.39 -9.59 10.30
CA ALA A 126 -4.80 -8.66 11.36
C ALA A 126 -5.29 -9.42 12.61
N GLN A 127 -6.14 -10.42 12.40
CA GLN A 127 -6.72 -11.24 13.48
C GLN A 127 -5.65 -12.03 14.24
N LEU A 128 -4.63 -12.57 13.57
CA LEU A 128 -3.47 -13.20 14.24
C LEU A 128 -2.74 -12.22 15.15
N GLN A 129 -2.50 -11.00 14.69
CA GLN A 129 -1.83 -9.98 15.51
C GLN A 129 -2.67 -9.60 16.75
N MET A 130 -3.98 -9.71 16.65
CA MET A 130 -4.93 -9.49 17.74
C MET A 130 -5.15 -10.72 18.62
N LYS A 131 -4.41 -11.84 18.40
CA LYS A 131 -4.55 -13.12 19.12
C LYS A 131 -5.92 -13.79 18.91
N LYS A 132 -6.57 -13.53 17.78
CA LYS A 132 -7.85 -14.13 17.39
C LYS A 132 -7.61 -15.29 16.40
N ASP A 133 -6.92 -16.34 16.87
CA ASP A 133 -6.38 -17.39 16.00
C ASP A 133 -7.48 -18.17 15.24
N LYS A 134 -8.63 -18.43 15.89
CA LYS A 134 -9.76 -19.12 15.24
C LYS A 134 -10.37 -18.31 14.10
N GLU A 135 -10.58 -17.02 14.32
CA GLU A 135 -11.10 -16.10 13.31
C GLU A 135 -10.09 -15.93 12.17
N ALA A 136 -8.79 -15.84 12.48
CA ALA A 136 -7.73 -15.78 11.50
C ALA A 136 -7.74 -16.99 10.57
N CYS A 137 -7.84 -18.20 11.13
CA CYS A 137 -7.90 -19.43 10.33
C CYS A 137 -9.16 -19.52 9.47
N ALA A 138 -10.30 -19.03 9.97
CA ALA A 138 -11.53 -18.95 9.18
C ALA A 138 -11.35 -17.97 7.99
N SER A 139 -10.71 -16.82 8.23
CA SER A 139 -10.39 -15.85 7.17
C SER A 139 -9.42 -16.43 6.13
N PHE A 140 -8.38 -17.14 6.56
CA PHE A 140 -7.45 -17.81 5.64
C PHE A 140 -8.12 -18.91 4.82
N ALA A 141 -9.01 -19.70 5.44
CA ALA A 141 -9.78 -20.72 4.73
C ALA A 141 -10.65 -20.08 3.64
N LYS A 142 -11.27 -18.95 3.92
CA LYS A 142 -12.06 -18.20 2.93
C LYS A 142 -11.20 -17.64 1.80
N ALA A 143 -10.03 -17.09 2.11
CA ALA A 143 -9.08 -16.63 1.10
C ALA A 143 -8.66 -17.80 0.18
N LYS A 144 -8.40 -18.98 0.72
CA LYS A 144 -8.06 -20.19 -0.04
C LYS A 144 -9.22 -20.63 -0.94
N GLU A 145 -10.43 -20.69 -0.42
CA GLU A 145 -11.64 -21.01 -1.19
C GLU A 145 -11.81 -20.08 -2.40
N LEU A 146 -11.47 -18.80 -2.23
CA LEU A 146 -11.55 -17.77 -3.27
C LEU A 146 -10.32 -17.71 -4.17
N GLY A 147 -9.32 -18.57 -3.95
CA GLY A 147 -8.17 -18.72 -4.83
C GLY A 147 -7.00 -17.78 -4.56
N ASP A 148 -6.85 -17.26 -3.34
CA ASP A 148 -5.65 -16.46 -2.99
C ASP A 148 -4.39 -17.32 -3.10
N PRO A 149 -3.40 -16.94 -3.94
CA PRO A 149 -2.22 -17.77 -4.17
C PRO A 149 -1.19 -17.73 -3.02
N ASN A 150 -1.37 -16.82 -2.06
CA ASN A 150 -0.38 -16.53 -1.02
C ASN A 150 -0.81 -17.02 0.38
N VAL A 151 -1.95 -17.72 0.49
CA VAL A 151 -2.52 -18.08 1.81
C VAL A 151 -2.04 -19.42 2.36
N ASP A 152 -1.59 -20.35 1.51
CA ASP A 152 -1.30 -21.73 1.95
C ASP A 152 -0.23 -21.80 3.05
N ALA A 153 0.86 -21.05 2.92
CA ALA A 153 1.91 -21.02 3.94
C ALA A 153 1.41 -20.46 5.29
N LEU A 154 0.44 -19.54 5.27
CA LEU A 154 -0.17 -19.00 6.48
C LEU A 154 -1.03 -20.06 7.18
N ILE A 155 -1.81 -20.83 6.42
CA ILE A 155 -2.62 -21.94 6.95
C ILE A 155 -1.72 -23.01 7.58
N GLU A 156 -0.69 -23.44 6.87
CA GLU A 156 0.25 -24.46 7.37
C GLU A 156 0.93 -24.04 8.67
N LYS A 157 1.27 -22.78 8.76
CA LYS A 157 1.99 -22.25 9.93
C LYS A 157 1.08 -22.01 11.15
N HIS A 158 -0.15 -21.57 10.95
CA HIS A 158 -0.99 -21.02 12.01
C HIS A 158 -2.28 -21.80 12.28
N CYS A 159 -2.73 -22.67 11.38
CA CYS A 159 -4.03 -23.33 11.43
C CYS A 159 -3.92 -24.86 11.54
N LYS A 160 -3.28 -25.31 12.60
CA LYS A 160 -3.16 -26.75 12.92
C LYS A 160 -4.24 -27.19 13.90
#